data_c36514d0c427bf04d710abd8f8415032
#
_entry.id   c36514d0c427bf04d710abd8f8415032
#
_cell.length_a   1.000
_cell.length_b   1.000
_cell.length_c   1.000
_cell.angle_alpha   90.00
_cell.angle_beta   90.00
_cell.angle_gamma   90.00
#
_symmetry.space_group_name_H-M   'P 1'
#
loop_
_entity.id
_entity.type
_entity.pdbx_description
1 polymer ?
#
loop_
_entity_poly.entity_id
_entity_poly.type
_entity_poly.pdbx_seq_one_letter_code
_entity_poly.pdbx_strand_id
1 'polypeptide(L)'
;VSFRKKGDNKEFVSHPQGFTDYIGEDKIESGNESHMIWRRYASPVWMDIRQTRVLQYELAREEKDEKHICPLQLDVIERCLELWTNEGDIVISPFAGIGSEGYCSVLRSRKFIGIELKKSYFDYAVKNLKIAEQNKGVKGFGIK
;
A
#
# COMPACT_ATOMS: atom_id res chain seq x y z
N VAL A 1 2.60 -9.04 12.89
CA VAL A 1 1.51 -9.52 13.75
C VAL A 1 0.29 -8.68 13.46
N SER A 2 -0.83 -9.31 13.11
CA SER A 2 -2.10 -8.62 12.86
C SER A 2 -3.03 -8.78 14.04
N PHE A 3 -3.69 -7.68 14.42
CA PHE A 3 -4.68 -7.67 15.48
C PHE A 3 -6.04 -7.29 14.91
N ARG A 4 -7.08 -7.98 15.36
CA ARG A 4 -8.47 -7.64 15.04
C ARG A 4 -9.15 -7.09 16.27
N LYS A 5 -9.85 -5.97 16.13
CA LYS A 5 -10.73 -5.45 17.19
C LYS A 5 -11.85 -6.45 17.45
N LYS A 6 -12.15 -6.72 18.73
CA LYS A 6 -13.30 -7.56 19.12
C LYS A 6 -14.61 -6.88 18.71
N GLY A 7 -15.53 -7.65 18.15
CA GLY A 7 -16.86 -7.20 17.72
C GLY A 7 -17.20 -7.72 16.32
N ASP A 8 -18.42 -7.42 15.88
CA ASP A 8 -18.90 -7.79 14.56
C ASP A 8 -18.42 -6.77 13.52
N ASN A 9 -17.92 -7.24 12.39
CA ASN A 9 -17.69 -6.39 11.24
C ASN A 9 -19.02 -6.19 10.53
N LYS A 10 -19.47 -4.93 10.49
CA LYS A 10 -20.67 -4.58 9.72
C LYS A 10 -20.44 -4.67 8.23
N GLU A 11 -19.20 -4.40 7.80
CA GLU A 11 -18.78 -4.49 6.41
C GLU A 11 -17.54 -5.39 6.32
N PHE A 12 -17.65 -6.44 5.54
CA PHE A 12 -16.52 -7.35 5.29
C PHE A 12 -15.64 -6.77 4.18
N VAL A 13 -14.34 -7.04 4.25
CA VAL A 13 -13.47 -6.83 3.11
C VAL A 13 -13.97 -7.71 1.97
N SER A 14 -14.27 -7.10 0.85
CA SER A 14 -14.84 -7.79 -0.31
C SER A 14 -14.14 -7.36 -1.59
N HIS A 15 -14.07 -8.27 -2.55
CA HIS A 15 -13.48 -8.04 -3.85
C HIS A 15 -14.50 -8.42 -4.93
N PRO A 16 -15.59 -7.63 -5.08
CA PRO A 16 -16.70 -8.01 -5.97
C PRO A 16 -16.30 -8.12 -7.44
N GLN A 17 -15.19 -7.50 -7.83
CA GLN A 17 -14.63 -7.58 -9.19
C GLN A 17 -13.33 -8.38 -9.25
N GLY A 18 -12.99 -9.10 -8.16
CA GLY A 18 -11.71 -9.77 -8.00
C GLY A 18 -10.58 -8.80 -7.64
N PHE A 19 -9.36 -9.34 -7.53
CA PHE A 19 -8.16 -8.55 -7.28
C PHE A 19 -7.65 -7.97 -8.60
N THR A 20 -7.64 -6.66 -8.71
CA THR A 20 -7.31 -5.93 -9.96
C THR A 20 -5.83 -5.95 -10.32
N ASP A 21 -4.97 -6.35 -9.38
CA ASP A 21 -3.51 -6.26 -9.54
C ASP A 21 -2.84 -7.61 -9.83
N TYR A 22 -3.61 -8.62 -10.17
CA TYR A 22 -3.01 -9.89 -10.53
C TYR A 22 -2.34 -9.79 -11.90
N ILE A 23 -1.03 -9.83 -11.89
CA ILE A 23 -0.20 -10.04 -13.08
C ILE A 23 0.38 -11.44 -12.95
N GLY A 24 -0.43 -12.45 -13.18
CA GLY A 24 -0.01 -13.83 -13.26
C GLY A 24 0.03 -14.31 -14.69
N GLU A 25 0.87 -15.28 -14.99
CA GLU A 25 0.94 -15.92 -16.32
C GLU A 25 -0.24 -16.87 -16.54
N ASP A 26 -1.03 -17.17 -15.53
CA ASP A 26 -2.11 -18.13 -15.62
C ASP A 26 -3.35 -17.48 -16.23
N LYS A 27 -3.82 -18.04 -17.34
CA LYS A 27 -5.13 -17.72 -17.89
C LYS A 27 -6.19 -18.14 -16.87
N ILE A 28 -6.84 -17.16 -16.28
CA ILE A 28 -7.78 -17.40 -15.20
C ILE A 28 -9.17 -17.48 -15.78
N GLU A 29 -9.73 -18.68 -15.75
CA GLU A 29 -11.14 -18.89 -15.96
C GLU A 29 -11.92 -18.31 -14.78
N SER A 30 -13.04 -17.67 -15.09
CA SER A 30 -13.88 -16.95 -14.13
C SER A 30 -14.14 -17.75 -12.84
N GLY A 31 -13.79 -17.19 -11.70
CA GLY A 31 -14.04 -17.74 -10.37
C GLY A 31 -12.81 -18.24 -9.62
N ASN A 32 -11.73 -18.63 -10.29
CA ASN A 32 -10.50 -19.10 -9.66
C ASN A 32 -9.52 -17.97 -9.34
N GLU A 33 -9.66 -16.82 -10.00
CA GLU A 33 -8.75 -15.69 -9.92
C GLU A 33 -8.61 -15.16 -8.50
N SER A 34 -9.71 -14.87 -7.84
CA SER A 34 -9.69 -14.37 -6.47
C SER A 34 -9.09 -15.39 -5.48
N HIS A 35 -9.30 -16.70 -5.71
CA HIS A 35 -8.71 -17.76 -4.90
C HIS A 35 -7.19 -17.86 -5.09
N MET A 36 -6.70 -17.67 -6.30
CA MET A 36 -5.26 -17.72 -6.60
C MET A 36 -4.55 -16.53 -5.96
N ILE A 37 -5.11 -15.33 -6.09
CA ILE A 37 -4.56 -14.12 -5.46
C ILE A 37 -4.62 -14.24 -3.94
N TRP A 38 -5.74 -14.72 -3.39
CA TRP A 38 -5.87 -14.97 -1.96
C TRP A 38 -4.76 -15.91 -1.46
N ARG A 39 -4.56 -17.05 -2.12
CA ARG A 39 -3.51 -18.01 -1.76
C ARG A 39 -2.12 -17.37 -1.79
N ARG A 40 -1.84 -16.55 -2.77
CA ARG A 40 -0.56 -15.85 -2.90
C ARG A 40 -0.38 -14.80 -1.81
N TYR A 41 -1.39 -13.98 -1.56
CA TYR A 41 -1.33 -12.88 -0.59
C TYR A 41 -1.47 -13.36 0.86
N ALA A 42 -2.27 -14.39 1.10
CA ALA A 42 -2.40 -15.01 2.42
C ALA A 42 -1.25 -15.99 2.76
N SER A 43 -0.29 -16.16 1.87
CA SER A 43 0.92 -16.95 2.16
C SER A 43 1.67 -16.36 3.35
N PRO A 44 2.17 -17.20 4.28
CA PRO A 44 2.98 -16.72 5.41
C PRO A 44 4.34 -16.15 4.99
N VAL A 45 4.79 -16.41 3.77
CA VAL A 45 6.04 -15.91 3.20
C VAL A 45 5.79 -15.35 1.82
N TRP A 46 6.23 -14.13 1.58
CA TRP A 46 6.18 -13.46 0.29
C TRP A 46 7.58 -13.41 -0.33
N MET A 47 7.82 -14.25 -1.32
CA MET A 47 9.11 -14.36 -2.01
C MET A 47 9.26 -13.42 -3.21
N ASP A 48 8.21 -12.72 -3.59
CA ASP A 48 8.09 -11.93 -4.81
C ASP A 48 7.97 -10.42 -4.54
N ILE A 49 8.37 -9.97 -3.36
CA ILE A 49 8.46 -8.54 -3.02
C ILE A 49 9.66 -7.92 -3.73
N ARG A 50 9.39 -6.88 -4.51
CA ARG A 50 10.44 -6.12 -5.21
C ARG A 50 11.14 -5.18 -4.23
N GLN A 51 12.39 -5.45 -3.91
CA GLN A 51 13.18 -4.67 -2.95
C GLN A 51 13.35 -3.20 -3.36
N THR A 52 13.42 -2.94 -4.65
CA THR A 52 13.66 -1.60 -5.20
C THR A 52 12.37 -0.79 -5.41
N ARG A 53 11.19 -1.39 -5.25
CA ARG A 53 9.92 -0.68 -5.41
C ARG A 53 9.56 0.07 -4.13
N VAL A 54 10.21 1.20 -3.94
CA VAL A 54 10.03 2.12 -2.81
C VAL A 54 9.83 3.55 -3.31
N LEU A 55 9.28 4.44 -2.48
CA LEU A 55 9.29 5.87 -2.80
C LEU A 55 10.72 6.42 -2.74
N GLN A 56 11.01 7.41 -3.58
CA GLN A 56 12.30 8.10 -3.54
C GLN A 56 12.45 8.85 -2.22
N TYR A 57 13.48 8.51 -1.48
CA TYR A 57 13.74 9.05 -0.15
C TYR A 57 15.03 9.89 -0.08
N GLU A 58 15.88 9.81 -1.09
CA GLU A 58 17.19 10.50 -1.09
C GLU A 58 17.06 12.00 -0.94
N LEU A 59 16.02 12.58 -1.54
CA LEU A 59 15.74 14.01 -1.46
C LEU A 59 15.12 14.45 -0.13
N ALA A 60 14.67 13.52 0.72
CA ALA A 60 14.12 13.81 2.04
C ALA A 60 15.18 13.81 3.14
N ARG A 61 16.42 13.40 2.80
CA ARG A 61 17.53 13.34 3.75
C ARG A 61 18.05 14.75 4.03
N GLU A 62 18.14 15.08 5.29
CA GLU A 62 18.95 16.16 5.80
C GLU A 62 20.36 15.64 6.08
N GLU A 63 21.38 16.45 5.90
CA GLU A 63 22.80 16.03 5.87
C GLU A 63 23.25 15.21 7.09
N LYS A 64 24.01 14.16 6.81
CA LYS A 64 24.95 13.36 7.63
C LYS A 64 24.44 12.31 8.59
N ASP A 65 23.31 12.46 9.30
CA ASP A 65 22.94 11.51 10.36
C ASP A 65 21.93 10.43 9.97
N GLU A 66 21.34 10.49 8.78
CA GLU A 66 20.21 9.65 8.40
C GLU A 66 20.55 8.62 7.32
N LYS A 67 21.54 7.79 7.60
CA LYS A 67 21.88 6.67 6.72
C LYS A 67 20.83 5.55 6.70
N HIS A 68 19.79 5.63 7.53
CA HIS A 68 18.88 4.52 7.83
C HIS A 68 17.42 4.74 7.39
N ILE A 69 17.15 5.65 6.44
CA ILE A 69 15.81 5.70 5.85
C ILE A 69 15.67 4.51 4.93
N CYS A 70 14.88 3.53 5.36
CA CYS A 70 14.47 2.41 4.54
C CYS A 70 12.94 2.48 4.39
N PRO A 71 12.41 3.14 3.35
CA PRO A 71 10.98 3.13 3.12
C PRO A 71 10.50 1.70 2.87
N LEU A 72 9.32 1.39 3.40
CA LEU A 72 8.69 0.09 3.19
C LEU A 72 8.38 -0.10 1.70
N GLN A 73 8.59 -1.31 1.21
CA GLN A 73 8.27 -1.67 -0.17
C GLN A 73 6.78 -1.50 -0.44
N LEU A 74 6.46 -0.84 -1.55
CA LEU A 74 5.08 -0.57 -1.94
C LEU A 74 4.28 -1.86 -2.16
N ASP A 75 4.94 -2.93 -2.64
CA ASP A 75 4.31 -4.25 -2.81
C ASP A 75 3.74 -4.81 -1.49
N VAL A 76 4.45 -4.61 -0.38
CA VAL A 76 3.98 -5.04 0.96
C VAL A 76 2.75 -4.26 1.36
N ILE A 77 2.80 -2.93 1.22
CA ILE A 77 1.70 -2.03 1.59
C ILE A 77 0.46 -2.36 0.76
N GLU A 78 0.61 -2.50 -0.55
CA GLU A 78 -0.47 -2.81 -1.47
C GLU A 78 -1.17 -4.12 -1.13
N ARG A 79 -0.41 -5.17 -0.81
CA ARG A 79 -0.99 -6.45 -0.36
C ARG A 79 -1.76 -6.33 0.95
N CYS A 80 -1.23 -5.56 1.89
CA CYS A 80 -1.93 -5.30 3.14
C CYS A 80 -3.25 -4.56 2.90
N LEU A 81 -3.25 -3.57 2.02
CA LEU A 81 -4.46 -2.84 1.64
C LEU A 81 -5.50 -3.75 1.01
N GLU A 82 -5.09 -4.60 0.06
CA GLU A 82 -5.98 -5.57 -0.59
C GLU A 82 -6.57 -6.59 0.41
N LEU A 83 -5.75 -7.13 1.29
CA LEU A 83 -6.18 -8.16 2.23
C LEU A 83 -7.13 -7.64 3.32
N TRP A 84 -6.95 -6.38 3.75
CA TRP A 84 -7.57 -5.93 5.01
C TRP A 84 -8.39 -4.65 4.90
N THR A 85 -8.55 -4.08 3.71
CA THR A 85 -9.33 -2.85 3.53
C THR A 85 -10.21 -2.89 2.29
N ASN A 86 -11.31 -2.15 2.32
CA ASN A 86 -12.13 -1.83 1.17
C ASN A 86 -11.81 -0.44 0.63
N GLU A 87 -12.26 -0.13 -0.59
CA GLU A 87 -12.25 1.23 -1.09
C GLU A 87 -13.06 2.15 -0.17
N GLY A 88 -12.57 3.35 0.06
CA GLY A 88 -13.18 4.33 0.97
C GLY A 88 -12.81 4.17 2.44
N ASP A 89 -12.20 3.05 2.84
CA ASP A 89 -11.73 2.84 4.21
C ASP A 89 -10.64 3.84 4.61
N ILE A 90 -10.49 4.04 5.91
CA ILE A 90 -9.47 4.91 6.49
C ILE A 90 -8.27 4.07 6.92
N VAL A 91 -7.13 4.40 6.37
CA VAL A 91 -5.83 3.85 6.76
C VAL A 91 -5.12 4.87 7.63
N ILE A 92 -4.60 4.45 8.78
CA ILE A 92 -3.83 5.31 9.67
C ILE A 92 -2.41 4.78 9.82
N SER A 93 -1.41 5.67 9.69
CA SER A 93 -0.02 5.40 10.01
C SER A 93 0.47 6.37 11.09
N PRO A 94 0.82 5.87 12.30
CA PRO A 94 1.38 6.72 13.36
C PRO A 94 2.86 7.10 13.11
N PHE A 95 3.50 6.52 12.11
CA PHE A 95 4.88 6.74 11.69
C PHE A 95 4.95 6.85 10.18
N ALA A 96 4.33 7.90 9.63
CA ALA A 96 4.08 8.00 8.19
C ALA A 96 5.36 8.17 7.34
N GLY A 97 6.47 8.64 7.94
CA GLY A 97 7.71 8.87 7.21
C GLY A 97 7.49 9.76 5.99
N ILE A 98 7.95 9.30 4.84
CA ILE A 98 7.74 9.99 3.55
C ILE A 98 6.39 9.63 2.89
N GLY A 99 5.50 8.95 3.61
CA GLY A 99 4.11 8.70 3.23
C GLY A 99 3.88 7.51 2.31
N SER A 100 4.66 6.44 2.39
CA SER A 100 4.53 5.26 1.52
C SER A 100 3.15 4.60 1.68
N GLU A 101 2.66 4.42 2.90
CA GLU A 101 1.32 3.87 3.19
C GLU A 101 0.22 4.79 2.65
N GLY A 102 0.40 6.10 2.82
CA GLY A 102 -0.54 7.09 2.31
C GLY A 102 -0.60 7.10 0.78
N TYR A 103 0.56 7.03 0.14
CA TYR A 103 0.67 6.99 -1.31
C TYR A 103 -0.11 5.79 -1.90
N CYS A 104 0.13 4.59 -1.39
CA CYS A 104 -0.59 3.40 -1.82
C CYS A 104 -2.08 3.47 -1.49
N SER A 105 -2.44 3.99 -0.31
CA SER A 105 -3.83 4.13 0.11
C SER A 105 -4.62 5.05 -0.84
N VAL A 106 -4.09 6.21 -1.16
CA VAL A 106 -4.73 7.19 -2.05
C VAL A 106 -4.86 6.64 -3.47
N LEU A 107 -3.81 6.04 -4.02
CA LEU A 107 -3.87 5.40 -5.36
C LEU A 107 -4.97 4.34 -5.46
N ARG A 108 -5.22 3.63 -4.38
CA ARG A 108 -6.22 2.55 -4.30
C ARG A 108 -7.56 3.00 -3.72
N SER A 109 -7.86 4.30 -3.77
CA SER A 109 -9.14 4.87 -3.33
C SER A 109 -9.45 4.70 -1.84
N ARG A 110 -8.43 4.51 -0.98
CA ARG A 110 -8.57 4.60 0.47
C ARG A 110 -8.30 6.02 0.95
N LYS A 111 -8.82 6.36 2.13
CA LYS A 111 -8.48 7.60 2.85
C LYS A 111 -7.25 7.36 3.71
N PHE A 112 -6.45 8.40 3.94
CA PHE A 112 -5.24 8.25 4.73
C PHE A 112 -5.12 9.32 5.82
N ILE A 113 -4.69 8.89 7.00
CA ILE A 113 -4.29 9.76 8.11
C ILE A 113 -2.87 9.36 8.50
N GLY A 114 -1.91 10.27 8.31
CA GLY A 114 -0.52 10.06 8.65
C GLY A 114 -0.07 11.00 9.76
N ILE A 115 0.77 10.48 10.68
CA ILE A 115 1.42 11.26 11.72
C ILE A 115 2.92 11.15 11.48
N GLU A 116 3.60 12.29 11.37
CA GLU A 116 5.04 12.37 11.19
C GLU A 116 5.60 13.57 11.97
N LEU A 117 6.62 13.32 12.79
CA LEU A 117 7.22 14.35 13.63
C LEU A 117 8.29 15.15 12.89
N LYS A 118 9.00 14.51 11.96
CA LYS A 118 10.06 15.17 11.22
C LYS A 118 9.50 15.99 10.08
N LYS A 119 9.71 17.30 10.16
CA LYS A 119 9.13 18.25 9.18
C LYS A 119 9.54 17.96 7.73
N SER A 120 10.80 17.63 7.48
CA SER A 120 11.27 17.30 6.13
C SER A 120 10.54 16.08 5.56
N TYR A 121 10.31 15.04 6.36
CA TYR A 121 9.57 13.84 5.95
C TYR A 121 8.10 14.15 5.73
N PHE A 122 7.50 14.93 6.62
CA PHE A 122 6.13 15.39 6.46
C PHE A 122 5.94 16.16 5.14
N ASP A 123 6.83 17.10 4.81
CA ASP A 123 6.77 17.88 3.58
C ASP A 123 6.90 16.99 2.33
N TYR A 124 7.72 15.93 2.39
CA TYR A 124 7.81 14.91 1.34
C TYR A 124 6.58 14.03 1.27
N ALA A 125 6.03 13.60 2.40
CA ALA A 125 4.79 12.85 2.43
C ALA A 125 3.66 13.61 1.74
N VAL A 126 3.52 14.90 2.03
CA VAL A 126 2.52 15.77 1.36
C VAL A 126 2.72 15.82 -0.16
N LYS A 127 3.97 15.89 -0.64
CA LYS A 127 4.26 15.85 -2.09
C LYS A 127 3.87 14.51 -2.71
N ASN A 128 4.26 13.41 -2.06
CA ASN A 128 3.95 12.06 -2.53
C ASN A 128 2.43 11.80 -2.56
N LEU A 129 1.70 12.25 -1.55
CA LEU A 129 0.24 12.14 -1.51
C LEU A 129 -0.43 12.94 -2.64
N LYS A 130 0.04 14.14 -2.94
CA LYS A 130 -0.46 14.93 -4.08
C LYS A 130 -0.23 14.23 -5.41
N ILE A 131 0.94 13.62 -5.60
CA ILE A 131 1.24 12.80 -6.79
C ILE A 131 0.29 11.61 -6.88
N ALA A 132 0.06 10.91 -5.75
CA ALA A 132 -0.88 9.80 -5.71
C ALA A 132 -2.31 10.24 -6.07
N GLU A 133 -2.76 11.39 -5.57
CA GLU A 133 -4.08 11.93 -5.85
C GLU A 133 -4.26 12.27 -7.34
N GLN A 134 -3.26 12.88 -7.97
CA GLN A 134 -3.26 13.18 -9.40
C GLN A 134 -3.31 11.92 -10.28
N ASN A 135 -2.76 10.82 -9.80
CA ASN A 135 -2.67 9.55 -10.53
C ASN A 135 -3.69 8.50 -10.07
N LYS A 136 -4.61 8.88 -9.21
CA LYS A 136 -5.68 8.01 -8.74
C LYS A 136 -6.52 7.52 -9.91
N GLY A 137 -6.74 6.21 -9.98
CA GLY A 137 -7.53 5.57 -11.05
C GLY A 137 -6.78 5.37 -12.38
N VAL A 138 -5.53 5.80 -12.50
CA VAL A 138 -4.71 5.51 -13.68
C VAL A 138 -4.22 4.06 -13.59
N LYS A 139 -4.76 3.19 -14.46
CA LYS A 139 -4.32 1.78 -14.54
C LYS A 139 -2.82 1.72 -14.85
N GLY A 140 -2.07 0.95 -14.06
CA GLY A 140 -0.63 0.76 -14.26
C GLY A 140 0.26 1.81 -13.62
N PHE A 141 -0.27 2.85 -12.99
CA PHE A 141 0.54 3.79 -12.23
C PHE A 141 1.01 3.16 -10.92
N GLY A 142 2.31 3.05 -10.76
CA GLY A 142 2.93 2.35 -9.62
C GLY A 142 3.25 0.88 -9.87
N ILE A 143 2.88 0.34 -11.03
CA ILE A 143 3.25 -1.00 -11.47
C ILE A 143 4.33 -0.86 -12.55
N LYS A 144 5.57 -0.81 -12.17
CA LYS A 144 6.72 -1.04 -13.05
C LYS A 144 7.66 -2.02 -12.38
#